data_34a7782908a5f5d862fd856a62408f6e
#
_entry.id   34a7782908a5f5d862fd856a62408f6e
#
_cell.length_a   1.000
_cell.length_b   1.000
_cell.length_c   1.000
_cell.angle_alpha   90.00
_cell.angle_beta   90.00
_cell.angle_gamma   90.00
#
_symmetry.space_group_name_H-M   'P 1'
#
loop_
_entity.id
_entity.type
_entity.pdbx_description
1 polymer ?
#
loop_
_entity_poly.entity_id
_entity_poly.type
_entity_poly.pdbx_seq_one_letter_code
_entity_poly.pdbx_strand_id
1 'polypeptide(L)'
;MIFITGGSCQGKVAFAKEQFPERILMPAYQFSVEKYVKEGKDPVEQTEAMLQMNPEVVIIMSEMGCVPEKAEDRILREQVGRVGCYLADMADRVYRVTAGIGERIK
;
A
#
# COMPACT_ATOMS: atom_id res chain seq x y z
N MET A 1 -4.59 2.67 -11.56
CA MET A 1 -4.44 1.95 -10.27
C MET A 1 -5.11 2.77 -9.18
N ILE A 2 -5.73 2.10 -8.24
CA ILE A 2 -6.34 2.70 -7.05
C ILE A 2 -5.45 2.34 -5.84
N PHE A 3 -5.18 3.29 -4.99
CA PHE A 3 -4.42 3.06 -3.75
C PHE A 3 -5.30 3.31 -2.53
N ILE A 4 -5.34 2.32 -1.62
CA ILE A 4 -6.10 2.40 -0.37
C ILE A 4 -5.11 2.27 0.79
N THR A 5 -5.09 3.26 1.65
CA THR A 5 -4.20 3.33 2.82
C THR A 5 -5.01 3.53 4.09
N GLY A 6 -4.36 3.42 5.23
CA GLY A 6 -4.96 3.59 6.55
C GLY A 6 -4.24 2.75 7.59
N GLY A 7 -4.61 2.90 8.84
CA GLY A 7 -4.06 2.11 9.93
C GLY A 7 -4.44 0.64 9.84
N SER A 8 -3.78 -0.20 10.63
CA SER A 8 -4.12 -1.63 10.71
C SER A 8 -5.55 -1.82 11.24
N CYS A 9 -6.21 -2.86 10.75
CA CYS A 9 -7.54 -3.27 11.20
C CYS A 9 -8.63 -2.18 11.07
N GLN A 10 -8.52 -1.31 10.09
CA GLN A 10 -9.48 -0.23 9.85
C GLN A 10 -10.55 -0.57 8.78
N GLY A 11 -10.56 -1.80 8.26
CA GLY A 11 -11.56 -2.23 7.29
C GLY A 11 -11.23 -1.89 5.84
N LYS A 12 -9.95 -1.74 5.51
CA LYS A 12 -9.50 -1.39 4.14
C LYS A 12 -9.91 -2.41 3.09
N VAL A 13 -9.75 -3.71 3.41
CA VAL A 13 -10.10 -4.77 2.45
C VAL A 13 -11.60 -4.83 2.21
N ALA A 14 -12.40 -4.73 3.26
CA ALA A 14 -13.87 -4.71 3.14
C ALA A 14 -14.34 -3.52 2.30
N PHE A 15 -13.76 -2.35 2.56
CA PHE A 15 -14.03 -1.15 1.76
C PHE A 15 -13.70 -1.38 0.28
N ALA A 16 -12.52 -1.95 0.00
CA ALA A 16 -12.08 -2.21 -1.36
C ALA A 16 -13.00 -3.19 -2.10
N LYS A 17 -13.42 -4.26 -1.44
CA LYS A 17 -14.34 -5.25 -2.02
C LYS A 17 -15.70 -4.65 -2.35
N GLU A 18 -16.19 -3.75 -1.51
CA GLU A 18 -17.47 -3.09 -1.72
C GLU A 18 -17.39 -2.07 -2.86
N GLN A 19 -16.34 -1.25 -2.89
CA GLN A 19 -16.19 -0.17 -3.87
C GLN A 19 -15.69 -0.64 -5.23
N PHE A 20 -14.87 -1.70 -5.27
CA PHE A 20 -14.21 -2.16 -6.48
C PHE A 20 -14.35 -3.68 -6.67
N PRO A 21 -15.60 -4.19 -6.75
CA PRO A 21 -15.86 -5.65 -6.76
C PRO A 21 -15.28 -6.37 -7.97
N GLU A 22 -15.02 -5.68 -9.07
CA GLU A 22 -14.53 -6.27 -10.32
C GLU A 22 -13.02 -6.14 -10.50
N ARG A 23 -12.35 -5.41 -9.60
CA ARG A 23 -10.89 -5.21 -9.71
C ARG A 23 -10.13 -6.25 -8.91
N ILE A 24 -8.91 -6.54 -9.35
CA ILE A 24 -7.97 -7.37 -8.60
C ILE A 24 -7.47 -6.56 -7.41
N LEU A 25 -7.54 -7.13 -6.21
CA LEU A 25 -7.06 -6.52 -4.99
C LEU A 25 -5.71 -7.11 -4.61
N MET A 26 -4.77 -6.25 -4.23
CA MET A 26 -3.51 -6.64 -3.61
C MET A 26 -3.50 -6.16 -2.16
N PRO A 27 -4.02 -6.98 -1.22
CA PRO A 27 -4.06 -6.60 0.18
C PRO A 27 -2.70 -6.73 0.86
N ALA A 28 -2.51 -5.98 1.94
CA ALA A 28 -1.31 -6.09 2.77
C ALA A 28 0.00 -5.93 1.98
N TYR A 29 0.03 -4.93 1.10
CA TYR A 29 1.18 -4.70 0.21
C TYR A 29 2.48 -4.38 0.97
N GLN A 30 2.38 -3.94 2.23
CA GLN A 30 3.54 -3.73 3.10
C GLN A 30 4.39 -5.00 3.25
N PHE A 31 3.79 -6.18 3.17
CA PHE A 31 4.53 -7.45 3.23
C PHE A 31 5.30 -7.71 1.94
N SER A 32 4.79 -7.27 0.80
CA SER A 32 5.54 -7.32 -0.47
C SER A 32 6.75 -6.40 -0.41
N VAL A 33 6.60 -5.22 0.16
CA VAL A 33 7.70 -4.28 0.36
C VAL A 33 8.78 -4.90 1.27
N GLU A 34 8.37 -5.52 2.38
CA GLU A 34 9.27 -6.23 3.29
C GLU A 34 10.07 -7.31 2.57
N LYS A 35 9.40 -8.10 1.73
CA LYS A 35 10.04 -9.15 0.95
C LYS A 35 11.10 -8.57 0.02
N TYR A 36 10.80 -7.49 -0.71
CA TYR A 36 11.76 -6.86 -1.61
C TYR A 36 12.97 -6.31 -0.86
N VAL A 37 12.74 -5.67 0.29
CA VAL A 37 13.83 -5.16 1.13
C VAL A 37 14.75 -6.30 1.59
N LYS A 38 14.19 -7.42 2.05
CA LYS A 38 14.95 -8.60 2.47
C LYS A 38 15.74 -9.24 1.34
N GLU A 39 15.23 -9.16 0.11
CA GLU A 39 15.90 -9.68 -1.09
C GLU A 39 16.94 -8.70 -1.65
N GLY A 40 17.12 -7.53 -1.05
CA GLY A 40 18.04 -6.51 -1.53
C GLY A 40 17.58 -5.79 -2.79
N LYS A 41 16.28 -5.84 -3.10
CA LYS A 41 15.69 -5.19 -4.27
C LYS A 41 15.11 -3.83 -3.88
N ASP A 42 15.10 -2.88 -4.83
CA ASP A 42 14.43 -1.60 -4.63
C ASP A 42 12.90 -1.81 -4.73
N PRO A 43 12.16 -1.60 -3.63
CA PRO A 43 10.72 -1.85 -3.62
C PRO A 43 9.93 -0.92 -4.56
N VAL A 44 10.41 0.29 -4.83
CA VAL A 44 9.76 1.19 -5.80
C VAL A 44 9.91 0.65 -7.22
N GLU A 45 11.11 0.20 -7.61
CA GLU A 45 11.32 -0.40 -8.93
C GLU A 45 10.46 -1.65 -9.13
N GLN A 46 10.37 -2.51 -8.12
CA GLN A 46 9.54 -3.71 -8.16
C GLN A 46 8.06 -3.37 -8.27
N THR A 47 7.61 -2.35 -7.56
CA THR A 47 6.24 -1.87 -7.62
C THR A 47 5.92 -1.27 -9.00
N GLU A 48 6.83 -0.50 -9.57
CA GLU A 48 6.67 0.04 -10.92
C GLU A 48 6.48 -1.07 -11.95
N ALA A 49 7.33 -2.10 -11.91
CA ALA A 49 7.23 -3.25 -12.81
C ALA A 49 5.90 -3.98 -12.65
N MET A 50 5.45 -4.18 -11.42
CA MET A 50 4.17 -4.82 -11.13
C MET A 50 2.99 -4.01 -11.69
N LEU A 51 3.01 -2.69 -11.53
CA LEU A 51 1.95 -1.81 -12.03
C LEU A 51 1.87 -1.78 -13.55
N GLN A 52 2.99 -1.90 -14.25
CA GLN A 52 2.99 -1.99 -15.71
C GLN A 52 2.26 -3.23 -16.20
N MET A 53 2.32 -4.32 -15.45
CA MET A 53 1.62 -5.58 -15.78
C MET A 53 0.18 -5.62 -15.26
N ASN A 54 -0.15 -4.80 -14.27
CA ASN A 54 -1.46 -4.79 -13.61
C ASN A 54 -1.96 -3.35 -13.41
N PRO A 55 -2.25 -2.61 -14.49
CA PRO A 55 -2.59 -1.18 -14.40
C PRO A 55 -3.91 -0.89 -13.69
N GLU A 56 -4.80 -1.87 -13.60
CA GLU A 56 -6.13 -1.72 -12.99
C GLU A 56 -6.22 -2.26 -11.55
N VAL A 57 -5.10 -2.63 -10.96
CA VAL A 57 -5.08 -3.21 -9.61
C VAL A 57 -5.47 -2.19 -8.55
N VAL A 58 -6.07 -2.68 -7.46
CA VAL A 58 -6.27 -1.92 -6.23
C VAL A 58 -5.23 -2.37 -5.21
N ILE A 59 -4.34 -1.49 -4.83
CA ILE A 59 -3.31 -1.77 -3.83
C ILE A 59 -3.78 -1.29 -2.47
N ILE A 60 -3.71 -2.19 -1.49
CA ILE A 60 -4.10 -1.91 -0.11
C ILE A 60 -2.87 -2.08 0.77
N MET A 61 -2.49 -1.02 1.48
CA MET A 61 -1.30 -1.03 2.32
C MET A 61 -1.57 -0.32 3.63
N SER A 62 -1.14 -0.93 4.74
CA SER A 62 -1.27 -0.33 6.05
C SER A 62 -0.15 0.69 6.30
N GLU A 63 -0.50 1.79 6.96
CA GLU A 63 0.47 2.75 7.47
C GLU A 63 1.23 2.11 8.65
N MET A 64 2.55 2.32 8.70
CA MET A 64 3.37 1.88 9.81
C MET A 64 3.50 3.00 10.82
N GLY A 65 2.65 2.98 11.85
CA GLY A 65 2.49 4.08 12.80
C GLY A 65 3.39 4.08 14.03
N CYS A 66 4.14 3.01 14.29
CA CYS A 66 4.97 2.90 15.50
C CYS A 66 6.41 3.33 15.23
N VAL A 67 7.06 3.93 16.25
CA VAL A 67 8.51 4.18 16.19
C VAL A 67 9.22 2.84 16.41
N PRO A 68 9.96 2.33 15.43
CA PRO A 68 10.60 1.03 15.54
C PRO A 68 11.83 1.09 16.46
N GLU A 69 11.99 0.05 17.27
CA GLU A 69 13.13 -0.08 18.18
C GLU A 69 14.40 -0.57 17.46
N LYS A 70 14.23 -1.39 16.41
CA LYS A 70 15.33 -2.00 15.66
C LYS A 70 15.65 -1.22 14.39
N ALA A 71 16.92 -1.19 14.01
CA ALA A 71 17.37 -0.55 12.77
C ALA A 71 16.69 -1.14 11.51
N GLU A 72 16.48 -2.46 11.51
CA GLU A 72 15.80 -3.19 10.43
C GLU A 72 14.37 -2.68 10.23
N ASP A 73 13.67 -2.44 11.34
CA ASP A 73 12.29 -1.95 11.32
C ASP A 73 12.21 -0.50 10.84
N ARG A 74 13.23 0.31 11.14
CA ARG A 74 13.33 1.69 10.62
C ARG A 74 13.50 1.70 9.11
N ILE A 75 14.37 0.83 8.59
CA ILE A 75 14.58 0.69 7.14
C ILE A 75 13.28 0.27 6.47
N LEU A 76 12.59 -0.71 7.02
CA LEU A 76 11.31 -1.16 6.49
C LEU A 76 10.27 -0.04 6.51
N ARG A 77 10.16 0.68 7.62
CA ARG A 77 9.25 1.83 7.74
C ARG A 77 9.52 2.90 6.70
N GLU A 78 10.78 3.25 6.48
CA GLU A 78 11.18 4.22 5.47
C GLU A 78 10.81 3.74 4.06
N GLN A 79 11.05 2.46 3.76
CA GLN A 79 10.72 1.90 2.45
C GLN A 79 9.23 1.78 2.23
N VAL A 80 8.45 1.42 3.24
CA VAL A 80 6.98 1.41 3.15
C VAL A 80 6.46 2.83 2.91
N GLY A 81 7.00 3.82 3.61
CA GLY A 81 6.65 5.23 3.40
C GLY A 81 6.99 5.71 2.00
N ARG A 82 8.16 5.35 1.50
CA ARG A 82 8.62 5.69 0.15
C ARG A 82 7.72 5.07 -0.93
N VAL A 83 7.38 3.80 -0.78
CA VAL A 83 6.45 3.10 -1.69
C VAL A 83 5.06 3.73 -1.61
N GLY A 84 4.58 4.07 -0.42
CA GLY A 84 3.31 4.75 -0.24
C GLY A 84 3.22 6.08 -0.97
N CYS A 85 4.27 6.89 -0.89
CA CYS A 85 4.34 8.15 -1.65
C CYS A 85 4.34 7.91 -3.16
N TYR A 86 5.07 6.91 -3.62
CA TYR A 86 5.09 6.53 -5.03
C TYR A 86 3.72 6.07 -5.51
N LEU A 87 3.05 5.20 -4.74
CA LEU A 87 1.71 4.72 -5.08
C LEU A 87 0.69 5.85 -5.12
N ALA A 88 0.74 6.77 -4.15
CA ALA A 88 -0.15 7.92 -4.13
C ALA A 88 0.05 8.83 -5.34
N ASP A 89 1.30 9.03 -5.75
CA ASP A 89 1.65 9.83 -6.92
C ASP A 89 1.13 9.19 -8.21
N MET A 90 1.29 7.89 -8.36
CA MET A 90 0.92 7.14 -9.57
C MET A 90 -0.57 6.78 -9.64
N ALA A 91 -1.27 6.76 -8.52
CA ALA A 91 -2.67 6.34 -8.48
C ALA A 91 -3.61 7.35 -9.15
N ASP A 92 -4.65 6.83 -9.80
CA ASP A 92 -5.76 7.63 -10.32
C ASP A 92 -6.61 8.19 -9.17
N ARG A 93 -6.77 7.39 -8.13
CA ARG A 93 -7.49 7.75 -6.90
C ARG A 93 -6.82 7.14 -5.68
N VAL A 94 -6.85 7.88 -4.57
CA VAL A 94 -6.34 7.42 -3.28
C VAL A 94 -7.44 7.59 -2.24
N TYR A 95 -7.65 6.54 -1.46
CA TYR A 95 -8.61 6.55 -0.34
C TYR A 95 -7.86 6.24 0.95
N ARG A 96 -8.24 6.95 2.02
CA ARG A 96 -7.83 6.61 3.37
C ARG A 96 -9.03 6.03 4.11
N VAL A 97 -8.86 4.86 4.73
CA VAL A 97 -9.93 4.20 5.48
C VAL A 97 -9.65 4.29 6.98
N THR A 98 -10.62 4.81 7.71
CA THR A 98 -10.60 4.92 9.16
C THR A 98 -11.92 4.37 9.69
N ALA A 99 -11.86 3.38 10.58
CA ALA A 99 -13.05 2.77 11.17
C ALA A 99 -14.08 2.32 10.11
N GLY A 100 -13.62 1.74 9.01
CA GLY A 100 -14.48 1.26 7.93
C GLY A 100 -14.97 2.35 6.96
N ILE A 101 -14.67 3.62 7.24
CA ILE A 101 -15.11 4.76 6.42
C ILE A 101 -13.98 5.17 5.49
N GLY A 102 -14.23 5.09 4.18
CA GLY A 102 -13.28 5.53 3.18
C GLY A 102 -13.44 7.00 2.82
N GLU A 103 -12.34 7.74 2.89
CA GLU A 103 -12.26 9.12 2.46
C GLU A 103 -11.36 9.22 1.24
N ARG A 104 -11.87 9.80 0.16
CA ARG A 104 -11.04 10.04 -1.02
C ARG A 104 -10.15 11.25 -0.78
N ILE A 105 -8.83 11.05 -0.88
CA ILE A 105 -7.84 12.10 -0.66
C ILE A 105 -7.11 12.51 -1.95
N LYS A 106 -7.35 11.74 -2.97
CA LYS A 106 -6.88 12.11 -4.33
C LYS A 106 -7.99 11.80 -5.36
#